data_1a5c9c11f079100de85fac9377b4b0d7
#
_entry.id   1a5c9c11f079100de85fac9377b4b0d7
#
_cell.length_a   1.000
_cell.length_b   1.000
_cell.length_c   1.000
_cell.angle_alpha   90.00
_cell.angle_beta   90.00
_cell.angle_gamma   90.00
#
_symmetry.space_group_name_H-M   'P 1'
#
loop_
_entity.id
_entity.type
_entity.pdbx_description
1 polymer ?
#
loop_
_entity_poly.entity_id
_entity_poly.type
_entity_poly.pdbx_seq_one_letter_code
_entity_poly.pdbx_strand_id
1 'polypeptide(L)'
;MEKSMRIKVRLLLVLITALEKVPVLVKLFLRPIANAPVISGKMKVLIRAYMGATAFDIHDVDLRNGRIGIGGVEEIMAGSIIIKLLHEILAEKMGEEKKNKALYEIGINLCKWEVSQSLGQGRWAPRVLVPLIVNSKIIDEVQSDPLMARFFKKTMNMVSRLITDEGGWGHLDFDFSSMPLKVTLVNSQEARWLPGSRKPVCHFYAGIVAGYASAISGEDLEVKEVACKSMGTPNCVFHITRKSGSRQI
;
A
#
# COMPACT_ATOMS: atom_id res chain seq x y z
N MET A 1 -18.61 -6.25 -13.74
CA MET A 1 -19.00 -6.09 -12.29
C MET A 1 -20.51 -6.04 -12.19
N GLU A 2 -21.13 -6.89 -11.36
CA GLU A 2 -22.59 -6.95 -11.21
C GLU A 2 -23.17 -5.61 -10.75
N LYS A 3 -24.38 -5.28 -11.25
CA LYS A 3 -25.13 -4.04 -10.87
C LYS A 3 -25.28 -3.88 -9.34
N SER A 4 -25.46 -4.99 -8.63
CA SER A 4 -25.53 -5.05 -7.16
C SER A 4 -24.23 -4.59 -6.49
N MET A 5 -23.07 -4.94 -7.04
CA MET A 5 -21.77 -4.56 -6.49
C MET A 5 -21.50 -3.06 -6.65
N ARG A 6 -21.87 -2.46 -7.78
CA ARG A 6 -21.79 -1.00 -7.99
C ARG A 6 -22.65 -0.22 -7.00
N ILE A 7 -23.83 -0.72 -6.65
CA ILE A 7 -24.69 -0.10 -5.64
C ILE A 7 -24.01 -0.13 -4.27
N LYS A 8 -23.42 -1.25 -3.87
CA LYS A 8 -22.70 -1.38 -2.60
C LYS A 8 -21.51 -0.42 -2.52
N VAL A 9 -20.74 -0.29 -3.60
CA VAL A 9 -19.62 0.68 -3.68
C VAL A 9 -20.13 2.11 -3.53
N ARG A 10 -21.22 2.46 -4.20
CA ARG A 10 -21.82 3.81 -4.08
C ARG A 10 -22.26 4.12 -2.66
N LEU A 11 -22.94 3.19 -2.00
CA LEU A 11 -23.36 3.35 -0.61
C LEU A 11 -22.16 3.51 0.33
N LEU A 12 -21.14 2.69 0.14
CA LEU A 12 -19.91 2.77 0.93
C LEU A 12 -19.19 4.12 0.73
N LEU A 13 -19.10 4.61 -0.52
CA LEU A 13 -18.52 5.93 -0.81
C LEU A 13 -19.31 7.10 -0.22
N VAL A 14 -20.65 7.02 -0.27
CA VAL A 14 -21.50 8.03 0.37
C VAL A 14 -21.24 8.05 1.88
N LEU A 15 -21.19 6.88 2.51
CA LEU A 15 -20.92 6.77 3.94
C LEU A 15 -19.53 7.33 4.29
N ILE A 16 -18.49 6.89 3.59
CA ILE A 16 -17.12 7.38 3.81
C ILE A 16 -17.03 8.90 3.60
N THR A 17 -17.66 9.42 2.54
CA THR A 17 -17.67 10.87 2.26
C THR A 17 -18.41 11.67 3.32
N ALA A 18 -19.50 11.12 3.87
CA ALA A 18 -20.24 11.75 4.96
C ALA A 18 -19.40 11.77 6.25
N LEU A 19 -18.74 10.67 6.58
CA LEU A 19 -17.87 10.59 7.75
C LEU A 19 -16.67 11.56 7.67
N GLU A 20 -16.09 11.73 6.48
CA GLU A 20 -14.98 12.69 6.27
C GLU A 20 -15.38 14.15 6.50
N LYS A 21 -16.65 14.50 6.27
CA LYS A 21 -17.14 15.86 6.51
C LYS A 21 -17.32 16.18 8.00
N VAL A 22 -17.28 15.15 8.85
CA VAL A 22 -17.52 15.30 10.30
C VAL A 22 -16.38 14.65 11.08
N PRO A 23 -15.12 15.15 10.97
CA PRO A 23 -13.95 14.54 11.60
C PRO A 23 -14.06 14.46 13.12
N VAL A 24 -14.79 15.38 13.74
CA VAL A 24 -15.05 15.36 15.19
C VAL A 24 -15.86 14.11 15.57
N LEU A 25 -16.86 13.75 14.78
CA LEU A 25 -17.69 12.56 14.99
C LEU A 25 -16.84 11.27 14.88
N VAL A 26 -15.96 11.21 13.90
CA VAL A 26 -15.03 10.07 13.74
C VAL A 26 -14.10 9.94 14.96
N LYS A 27 -13.47 11.04 15.39
CA LYS A 27 -12.54 11.03 16.52
C LYS A 27 -13.21 10.74 17.87
N LEU A 28 -14.37 11.33 18.12
CA LEU A 28 -15.02 11.25 19.45
C LEU A 28 -15.89 10.02 19.62
N PHE A 29 -16.51 9.51 18.54
CA PHE A 29 -17.47 8.42 18.63
C PHE A 29 -16.99 7.15 17.92
N LEU A 30 -16.58 7.24 16.67
CA LEU A 30 -16.29 6.03 15.88
C LEU A 30 -14.97 5.39 16.27
N ARG A 31 -13.90 6.17 16.48
CA ARG A 31 -12.60 5.62 16.88
C ARG A 31 -12.63 4.93 18.26
N PRO A 32 -13.25 5.47 19.31
CA PRO A 32 -13.41 4.75 20.57
C PRO A 32 -14.18 3.43 20.41
N ILE A 33 -15.25 3.39 19.60
CA ILE A 33 -16.00 2.16 19.30
C ILE A 33 -15.11 1.15 18.58
N ALA A 34 -14.36 1.58 17.54
CA ALA A 34 -13.47 0.72 16.79
C ALA A 34 -12.33 0.11 17.65
N ASN A 35 -11.99 0.76 18.76
CA ASN A 35 -10.93 0.35 19.67
C ASN A 35 -11.42 -0.30 20.97
N ALA A 36 -12.75 -0.39 21.16
CA ALA A 36 -13.31 -1.08 22.30
C ALA A 36 -12.93 -2.58 22.28
N PRO A 37 -12.39 -3.16 23.39
CA PRO A 37 -11.82 -4.51 23.40
C PRO A 37 -12.78 -5.59 22.89
N VAL A 38 -14.08 -5.48 23.21
CA VAL A 38 -15.11 -6.45 22.77
C VAL A 38 -15.40 -6.36 21.26
N ILE A 39 -15.20 -5.18 20.66
CA ILE A 39 -15.56 -4.89 19.26
C ILE A 39 -14.32 -5.03 18.36
N SER A 40 -13.20 -4.49 18.81
CA SER A 40 -11.96 -4.40 18.01
C SER A 40 -11.48 -5.76 17.50
N GLY A 41 -11.50 -6.80 18.33
CA GLY A 41 -11.09 -8.14 17.93
C GLY A 41 -12.01 -8.82 16.90
N LYS A 42 -13.25 -8.30 16.73
CA LYS A 42 -14.22 -8.81 15.73
C LYS A 42 -14.22 -8.00 14.43
N MET A 43 -13.64 -6.79 14.44
CA MET A 43 -13.62 -5.90 13.30
C MET A 43 -12.36 -6.09 12.47
N LYS A 44 -12.52 -6.07 11.15
CA LYS A 44 -11.40 -6.15 10.22
C LYS A 44 -10.61 -4.85 10.19
N VAL A 45 -9.32 -4.96 9.93
CA VAL A 45 -8.35 -3.85 9.92
C VAL A 45 -8.85 -2.66 9.12
N LEU A 46 -9.28 -2.87 7.86
CA LEU A 46 -9.73 -1.78 6.99
C LEU A 46 -10.99 -1.08 7.53
N ILE A 47 -11.91 -1.82 8.15
CA ILE A 47 -13.11 -1.21 8.75
C ILE A 47 -12.71 -0.31 9.92
N ARG A 48 -11.83 -0.80 10.82
CA ARG A 48 -11.29 0.00 11.93
C ARG A 48 -10.58 1.26 11.43
N ALA A 49 -9.78 1.12 10.37
CA ALA A 49 -9.10 2.26 9.75
C ALA A 49 -10.07 3.29 9.16
N TYR A 50 -11.14 2.86 8.50
CA TYR A 50 -12.21 3.76 8.03
C TYR A 50 -12.94 4.45 9.18
N MET A 51 -13.01 3.84 10.35
CA MET A 51 -13.54 4.43 11.57
C MET A 51 -12.51 5.31 12.32
N GLY A 52 -11.35 5.55 11.75
CA GLY A 52 -10.34 6.47 12.27
C GLY A 52 -9.30 5.84 13.19
N ALA A 53 -9.26 4.50 13.32
CA ALA A 53 -8.16 3.83 14.01
C ALA A 53 -6.84 4.06 13.26
N THR A 54 -5.76 4.25 14.02
CA THR A 54 -4.38 4.38 13.52
C THR A 54 -3.68 3.01 13.51
N ALA A 55 -2.48 2.93 12.94
CA ALA A 55 -1.67 1.71 13.03
C ALA A 55 -1.43 1.33 14.48
N PHE A 56 -1.11 2.30 15.35
CA PHE A 56 -0.93 2.07 16.80
C PHE A 56 -2.18 1.50 17.48
N ASP A 57 -3.37 1.87 17.04
CA ASP A 57 -4.62 1.29 17.56
C ASP A 57 -4.87 -0.13 17.05
N ILE A 58 -4.32 -0.51 15.88
CA ILE A 58 -4.62 -1.75 15.17
C ILE A 58 -3.56 -2.83 15.39
N HIS A 59 -2.30 -2.43 15.68
CA HIS A 59 -1.24 -3.39 15.97
C HIS A 59 -1.56 -4.23 17.21
N ASP A 60 -1.32 -5.51 17.08
CA ASP A 60 -1.32 -6.47 18.16
C ASP A 60 0.12 -6.58 18.68
N VAL A 61 0.36 -6.10 19.90
CA VAL A 61 1.69 -6.10 20.53
C VAL A 61 1.67 -7.06 21.70
N ASP A 62 2.36 -8.18 21.60
CA ASP A 62 2.56 -9.15 22.65
C ASP A 62 4.01 -9.11 23.13
N LEU A 63 4.28 -8.23 24.08
CA LEU A 63 5.63 -8.05 24.64
C LEU A 63 6.13 -9.27 25.41
N ARG A 64 5.24 -10.16 25.90
CA ARG A 64 5.64 -11.37 26.64
C ARG A 64 6.25 -12.40 25.71
N ASN A 65 5.73 -12.51 24.50
CA ASN A 65 6.19 -13.46 23.50
C ASN A 65 7.05 -12.78 22.40
N GLY A 66 7.33 -11.47 22.53
CA GLY A 66 8.12 -10.71 21.57
C GLY A 66 7.49 -10.62 20.18
N ARG A 67 6.15 -10.58 20.11
CA ARG A 67 5.41 -10.54 18.84
C ARG A 67 4.79 -9.17 18.61
N ILE A 68 4.85 -8.71 17.38
CA ILE A 68 4.11 -7.57 16.88
C ILE A 68 3.45 -7.97 15.56
N GLY A 69 2.30 -7.43 15.26
CA GLY A 69 1.60 -7.72 14.00
C GLY A 69 0.39 -6.83 13.79
N ILE A 70 -0.19 -6.92 12.60
CA ILE A 70 -1.39 -6.17 12.22
C ILE A 70 -2.42 -7.12 11.60
N GLY A 71 -3.56 -7.27 12.27
CA GLY A 71 -4.65 -8.13 11.81
C GLY A 71 -4.22 -9.59 11.60
N GLY A 72 -3.30 -10.09 12.44
CA GLY A 72 -2.77 -11.45 12.39
C GLY A 72 -1.69 -11.68 11.33
N VAL A 73 -1.14 -10.64 10.73
CA VAL A 73 0.10 -10.69 9.95
C VAL A 73 1.23 -10.27 10.88
N GLU A 74 2.21 -11.16 11.09
CA GLU A 74 3.37 -10.84 11.94
C GLU A 74 4.30 -9.85 11.24
N GLU A 75 4.84 -8.93 12.03
CA GLU A 75 5.75 -7.88 11.60
C GLU A 75 6.99 -7.84 12.48
N ILE A 76 8.04 -7.20 12.01
CA ILE A 76 9.22 -6.86 12.80
C ILE A 76 9.47 -5.36 12.74
N MET A 77 9.85 -4.78 13.87
CA MET A 77 10.34 -3.41 13.90
C MET A 77 11.86 -3.42 13.66
N ALA A 78 12.30 -2.70 12.63
CA ALA A 78 13.71 -2.59 12.31
C ALA A 78 14.12 -1.12 12.12
N GLY A 79 15.34 -0.78 12.50
CA GLY A 79 15.88 0.54 12.23
C GLY A 79 16.02 0.78 10.70
N SER A 80 15.67 1.97 10.23
CA SER A 80 15.72 2.32 8.80
C SER A 80 17.12 2.17 8.16
N ILE A 81 18.18 2.07 8.97
CA ILE A 81 19.54 1.76 8.54
C ILE A 81 19.64 0.43 7.77
N ILE A 82 18.70 -0.50 8.00
CA ILE A 82 18.68 -1.79 7.29
C ILE A 82 18.60 -1.59 5.78
N ILE A 83 17.91 -0.53 5.33
CA ILE A 83 17.79 -0.20 3.89
C ILE A 83 19.16 0.13 3.32
N LYS A 84 19.94 0.98 4.00
CA LYS A 84 21.30 1.30 3.59
C LYS A 84 22.19 0.04 3.54
N LEU A 85 22.16 -0.74 4.60
CA LEU A 85 22.97 -1.97 4.69
C LEU A 85 22.61 -2.98 3.60
N LEU A 86 21.32 -3.13 3.27
CA LEU A 86 20.92 -3.99 2.14
C LEU A 86 21.51 -3.49 0.83
N HIS A 87 21.45 -2.19 0.56
CA HIS A 87 22.05 -1.61 -0.65
C HIS A 87 23.56 -1.84 -0.72
N GLU A 88 24.28 -1.61 0.37
CA GLU A 88 25.74 -1.74 0.43
C GLU A 88 26.18 -3.21 0.26
N ILE A 89 25.58 -4.12 1.05
CA ILE A 89 25.94 -5.54 1.04
C ILE A 89 25.59 -6.18 -0.31
N LEU A 90 24.43 -5.90 -0.86
CA LEU A 90 24.05 -6.47 -2.16
C LEU A 90 24.90 -5.89 -3.30
N ALA A 91 25.26 -4.60 -3.25
CA ALA A 91 26.18 -4.01 -4.23
C ALA A 91 27.55 -4.64 -4.18
N GLU A 92 28.10 -4.86 -2.98
CA GLU A 92 29.40 -5.53 -2.78
C GLU A 92 29.37 -6.98 -3.31
N LYS A 93 28.30 -7.72 -3.03
CA LYS A 93 28.23 -9.15 -3.37
C LYS A 93 27.92 -9.43 -4.84
N MET A 94 27.12 -8.59 -5.50
CA MET A 94 26.63 -8.93 -6.84
C MET A 94 26.72 -7.78 -7.86
N GLY A 95 27.20 -6.61 -7.46
CA GLY A 95 27.26 -5.40 -8.30
C GLY A 95 25.92 -4.64 -8.40
N GLU A 96 26.01 -3.39 -8.84
CA GLU A 96 24.88 -2.44 -8.82
C GLU A 96 23.64 -2.92 -9.59
N GLU A 97 23.81 -3.45 -10.79
CA GLU A 97 22.71 -3.86 -11.66
C GLU A 97 21.91 -5.03 -11.04
N LYS A 98 22.62 -6.06 -10.60
CA LYS A 98 22.00 -7.23 -9.96
C LYS A 98 21.38 -6.87 -8.63
N LYS A 99 22.02 -5.99 -7.84
CA LYS A 99 21.45 -5.43 -6.61
C LYS A 99 20.10 -4.76 -6.87
N ASN A 100 20.03 -3.85 -7.86
CA ASN A 100 18.81 -3.11 -8.18
C ASN A 100 17.67 -4.07 -8.57
N LYS A 101 17.97 -5.08 -9.36
CA LYS A 101 17.03 -6.14 -9.72
C LYS A 101 16.58 -6.94 -8.49
N ALA A 102 17.51 -7.34 -7.63
CA ALA A 102 17.20 -8.10 -6.42
C ALA A 102 16.30 -7.30 -5.47
N LEU A 103 16.58 -6.02 -5.23
CA LEU A 103 15.75 -5.15 -4.40
C LEU A 103 14.33 -5.01 -4.95
N TYR A 104 14.20 -4.83 -6.25
CA TYR A 104 12.91 -4.78 -6.93
C TYR A 104 12.14 -6.09 -6.76
N GLU A 105 12.78 -7.24 -6.97
CA GLU A 105 12.16 -8.56 -6.80
C GLU A 105 11.76 -8.83 -5.33
N ILE A 106 12.58 -8.42 -4.36
CA ILE A 106 12.24 -8.52 -2.93
C ILE A 106 10.96 -7.73 -2.64
N GLY A 107 10.88 -6.47 -3.11
CA GLY A 107 9.68 -5.65 -2.92
C GLY A 107 8.42 -6.27 -3.53
N ILE A 108 8.51 -6.80 -4.76
CA ILE A 108 7.39 -7.51 -5.41
C ILE A 108 6.91 -8.70 -4.56
N ASN A 109 7.83 -9.57 -4.16
CA ASN A 109 7.48 -10.80 -3.46
C ASN A 109 6.93 -10.53 -2.07
N LEU A 110 7.49 -9.55 -1.36
CA LEU A 110 6.98 -9.09 -0.07
C LEU A 110 5.51 -8.67 -0.18
N CYS A 111 5.19 -7.78 -1.11
CA CYS A 111 3.83 -7.25 -1.22
C CYS A 111 2.83 -8.26 -1.79
N LYS A 112 3.22 -9.14 -2.70
CA LYS A 112 2.37 -10.26 -3.13
C LYS A 112 2.03 -11.17 -1.95
N TRP A 113 3.00 -11.48 -1.10
CA TRP A 113 2.78 -12.27 0.10
C TRP A 113 1.84 -11.54 1.08
N GLU A 114 2.09 -10.27 1.38
CA GLU A 114 1.24 -9.47 2.26
C GLU A 114 -0.21 -9.38 1.78
N VAL A 115 -0.45 -9.10 0.50
CA VAL A 115 -1.81 -9.08 -0.08
C VAL A 115 -2.48 -10.44 0.07
N SER A 116 -1.75 -11.53 -0.16
CA SER A 116 -2.26 -12.89 0.05
C SER A 116 -2.66 -13.11 1.51
N GLN A 117 -1.83 -12.73 2.48
CA GLN A 117 -2.11 -12.90 3.90
C GLN A 117 -3.23 -11.98 4.41
N SER A 118 -3.22 -10.72 3.99
CA SER A 118 -4.14 -9.69 4.48
C SER A 118 -5.53 -9.78 3.82
N LEU A 119 -5.59 -9.68 2.50
CA LEU A 119 -6.83 -9.65 1.72
C LEU A 119 -7.26 -11.05 1.29
N GLY A 120 -6.35 -11.87 0.78
CA GLY A 120 -6.65 -13.21 0.28
C GLY A 120 -7.25 -14.11 1.36
N GLN A 121 -6.73 -14.06 2.58
CA GLN A 121 -7.28 -14.78 3.73
C GLN A 121 -8.44 -14.04 4.43
N GLY A 122 -8.82 -12.86 3.96
CA GLY A 122 -9.90 -12.05 4.53
C GLY A 122 -9.60 -11.54 5.95
N ARG A 123 -8.32 -11.35 6.29
CA ARG A 123 -7.90 -10.83 7.60
C ARG A 123 -8.18 -9.33 7.72
N TRP A 124 -7.84 -8.56 6.68
CA TRP A 124 -7.96 -7.10 6.71
C TRP A 124 -9.31 -6.57 6.23
N ALA A 125 -9.97 -7.28 5.32
CA ALA A 125 -11.27 -6.91 4.81
C ALA A 125 -12.26 -8.09 4.91
N PRO A 126 -13.58 -7.82 5.08
CA PRO A 126 -14.59 -8.85 4.90
C PRO A 126 -14.47 -9.48 3.50
N ARG A 127 -14.55 -10.81 3.41
CA ARG A 127 -14.42 -11.54 2.13
C ARG A 127 -15.34 -11.03 1.03
N VAL A 128 -16.54 -10.54 1.40
CA VAL A 128 -17.50 -9.95 0.45
C VAL A 128 -17.00 -8.65 -0.18
N LEU A 129 -16.06 -7.92 0.46
CA LEU A 129 -15.48 -6.68 -0.07
C LEU A 129 -14.16 -6.91 -0.81
N VAL A 130 -13.52 -8.06 -0.65
CA VAL A 130 -12.24 -8.34 -1.31
C VAL A 130 -12.32 -8.19 -2.84
N PRO A 131 -13.37 -8.69 -3.54
CA PRO A 131 -13.49 -8.52 -4.99
C PRO A 131 -13.66 -7.06 -5.47
N LEU A 132 -13.95 -6.11 -4.57
CA LEU A 132 -13.96 -4.68 -4.89
C LEU A 132 -12.55 -4.07 -4.91
N ILE A 133 -11.61 -4.74 -4.25
CA ILE A 133 -10.22 -4.28 -4.12
C ILE A 133 -9.33 -5.12 -5.03
N VAL A 134 -9.53 -6.44 -5.04
CA VAL A 134 -8.71 -7.40 -5.79
C VAL A 134 -9.54 -7.97 -6.94
N ASN A 135 -9.31 -7.49 -8.15
CA ASN A 135 -9.97 -8.01 -9.34
C ASN A 135 -9.17 -7.67 -10.62
N SER A 136 -9.23 -8.56 -11.62
CA SER A 136 -8.46 -8.45 -12.86
C SER A 136 -8.83 -7.26 -13.76
N LYS A 137 -9.93 -6.58 -13.50
CA LYS A 137 -10.38 -5.41 -14.26
C LYS A 137 -10.13 -4.09 -13.52
N ILE A 138 -9.49 -4.14 -12.36
CA ILE A 138 -9.38 -2.96 -11.49
C ILE A 138 -8.67 -1.79 -12.18
N ILE A 139 -7.64 -2.06 -12.99
CA ILE A 139 -6.91 -1.02 -13.72
C ILE A 139 -7.85 -0.31 -14.71
N ASP A 140 -8.59 -1.06 -15.52
CA ASP A 140 -9.50 -0.50 -16.50
C ASP A 140 -10.71 0.19 -15.83
N GLU A 141 -11.22 -0.39 -14.74
CA GLU A 141 -12.32 0.20 -13.95
C GLU A 141 -11.92 1.52 -13.30
N VAL A 142 -10.72 1.59 -12.73
CA VAL A 142 -10.20 2.82 -12.10
C VAL A 142 -9.98 3.92 -13.15
N GLN A 143 -9.57 3.56 -14.37
CA GLN A 143 -9.37 4.52 -15.47
C GLN A 143 -10.67 4.98 -16.11
N SER A 144 -11.68 4.12 -16.19
CA SER A 144 -12.93 4.39 -16.91
C SER A 144 -14.09 4.86 -16.01
N ASP A 145 -14.05 4.57 -14.71
CA ASP A 145 -15.12 4.90 -13.75
C ASP A 145 -14.60 5.82 -12.63
N PRO A 146 -14.96 7.11 -12.62
CA PRO A 146 -14.56 8.05 -11.58
C PRO A 146 -14.94 7.63 -10.16
N LEU A 147 -16.02 6.84 -10.01
CA LEU A 147 -16.44 6.30 -8.73
C LEU A 147 -15.45 5.25 -8.22
N MET A 148 -15.02 4.35 -9.09
CA MET A 148 -14.00 3.35 -8.78
C MET A 148 -12.65 4.00 -8.51
N ALA A 149 -12.24 4.98 -9.30
CA ALA A 149 -11.01 5.74 -9.08
C ALA A 149 -11.00 6.37 -7.68
N ARG A 150 -12.10 7.02 -7.28
CA ARG A 150 -12.24 7.64 -5.95
C ARG A 150 -12.23 6.61 -4.83
N PHE A 151 -12.96 5.51 -4.97
CA PHE A 151 -12.97 4.43 -3.97
C PHE A 151 -11.59 3.83 -3.81
N PHE A 152 -10.93 3.53 -4.92
CA PHE A 152 -9.62 2.89 -4.92
C PHE A 152 -8.54 3.81 -4.34
N LYS A 153 -8.52 5.08 -4.77
CA LYS A 153 -7.60 6.10 -4.20
C LYS A 153 -7.74 6.19 -2.68
N LYS A 154 -8.97 6.27 -2.16
CA LYS A 154 -9.21 6.33 -0.71
C LYS A 154 -8.73 5.07 0.01
N THR A 155 -9.01 3.90 -0.55
CA THR A 155 -8.58 2.62 0.03
C THR A 155 -7.06 2.53 0.05
N MET A 156 -6.40 2.88 -1.05
CA MET A 156 -4.93 2.84 -1.15
C MET A 156 -4.26 3.86 -0.23
N ASN A 157 -4.78 5.08 -0.15
CA ASN A 157 -4.25 6.09 0.78
C ASN A 157 -4.43 5.66 2.25
N MET A 158 -5.50 4.96 2.58
CA MET A 158 -5.70 4.43 3.92
C MET A 158 -4.74 3.28 4.22
N VAL A 159 -4.54 2.36 3.29
CA VAL A 159 -3.55 1.28 3.41
C VAL A 159 -2.13 1.87 3.52
N SER A 160 -1.79 2.84 2.67
CA SER A 160 -0.51 3.56 2.75
C SER A 160 -0.31 4.18 4.13
N ARG A 161 -1.31 4.89 4.66
CA ARG A 161 -1.21 5.47 6.00
C ARG A 161 -0.89 4.42 7.06
N LEU A 162 -1.56 3.29 7.06
CA LEU A 162 -1.36 2.24 8.07
C LEU A 162 0.01 1.56 7.96
N ILE A 163 0.50 1.34 6.74
CA ILE A 163 1.70 0.52 6.52
C ILE A 163 2.92 1.42 6.33
N THR A 164 2.81 2.45 5.48
CA THR A 164 3.99 3.25 5.10
C THR A 164 4.15 4.49 5.95
N ASP A 165 3.10 5.30 6.15
CA ASP A 165 3.23 6.57 6.89
C ASP A 165 3.48 6.32 8.38
N GLU A 166 2.59 5.55 9.02
CA GLU A 166 2.66 5.26 10.46
C GLU A 166 3.75 4.21 10.77
N GLY A 167 4.18 3.41 9.79
CA GLY A 167 5.34 2.52 9.87
C GLY A 167 6.69 3.20 9.62
N GLY A 168 6.71 4.50 9.26
CA GLY A 168 7.94 5.27 9.07
C GLY A 168 8.64 5.03 7.72
N TRP A 169 7.97 4.36 6.76
CA TRP A 169 8.54 4.10 5.43
C TRP A 169 8.42 5.31 4.48
N GLY A 170 7.52 6.25 4.75
CA GLY A 170 7.19 7.39 3.93
C GLY A 170 5.72 7.41 3.56
N HIS A 171 5.30 8.40 2.77
CA HIS A 171 3.91 8.56 2.35
C HIS A 171 3.77 8.27 0.86
N LEU A 172 2.90 7.33 0.51
CA LEU A 172 2.54 7.01 -0.88
C LEU A 172 1.22 7.69 -1.25
N ASP A 173 1.25 8.60 -2.22
CA ASP A 173 0.06 9.19 -2.84
C ASP A 173 -0.17 8.59 -4.23
N PHE A 174 -1.38 8.06 -4.45
CA PHE A 174 -1.78 7.37 -5.67
C PHE A 174 -2.59 8.29 -6.56
N ASP A 175 -2.11 8.52 -7.79
CA ASP A 175 -2.85 9.24 -8.83
C ASP A 175 -3.32 8.26 -9.92
N PHE A 176 -4.60 7.92 -9.85
CA PHE A 176 -5.26 7.02 -10.81
C PHE A 176 -5.89 7.77 -12.00
N SER A 177 -5.77 9.11 -12.03
CA SER A 177 -6.28 9.93 -13.15
C SER A 177 -5.24 10.15 -14.25
N SER A 178 -3.96 9.89 -13.95
CA SER A 178 -2.87 10.02 -14.92
C SER A 178 -2.65 8.77 -15.75
N MET A 179 -2.09 8.93 -16.96
CA MET A 179 -1.63 7.87 -17.84
C MET A 179 -0.16 8.11 -18.20
N PRO A 180 0.76 7.22 -17.83
CA PRO A 180 0.60 6.03 -17.00
C PRO A 180 0.15 6.36 -15.57
N LEU A 181 -0.41 5.38 -14.87
CA LEU A 181 -0.76 5.52 -13.46
C LEU A 181 0.46 5.95 -12.66
N LYS A 182 0.29 6.91 -11.76
CA LYS A 182 1.40 7.54 -11.04
C LYS A 182 1.29 7.31 -9.53
N VAL A 183 2.41 7.02 -8.91
CA VAL A 183 2.56 6.98 -7.44
C VAL A 183 3.67 7.93 -7.04
N THR A 184 3.39 8.81 -6.09
CA THR A 184 4.38 9.74 -5.51
C THR A 184 4.75 9.24 -4.11
N LEU A 185 6.03 9.09 -3.84
CA LEU A 185 6.57 8.75 -2.53
C LEU A 185 7.25 9.96 -1.90
N VAL A 186 6.69 10.43 -0.81
CA VAL A 186 7.25 11.50 0.03
C VAL A 186 8.06 10.85 1.15
N ASN A 187 9.25 11.38 1.45
CA ASN A 187 10.15 10.89 2.49
C ASN A 187 10.63 9.44 2.32
N SER A 188 11.01 9.05 1.08
CA SER A 188 11.63 7.76 0.78
C SER A 188 12.84 7.50 1.67
N GLN A 189 12.87 6.34 2.35
CA GLN A 189 14.04 5.92 3.13
C GLN A 189 15.22 5.54 2.22
N GLU A 190 14.99 4.90 1.06
CA GLU A 190 16.08 4.62 0.11
C GLU A 190 16.76 5.91 -0.37
N ALA A 191 15.98 6.91 -0.81
CA ALA A 191 16.53 8.19 -1.25
C ALA A 191 17.21 8.97 -0.11
N ARG A 192 16.73 8.83 1.13
CA ARG A 192 17.32 9.44 2.32
C ARG A 192 18.72 8.89 2.63
N TRP A 193 18.89 7.57 2.53
CA TRP A 193 20.14 6.89 2.84
C TRP A 193 21.14 6.91 1.69
N LEU A 194 20.70 7.22 0.47
CA LEU A 194 21.52 7.26 -0.75
C LEU A 194 21.44 8.62 -1.44
N PRO A 195 21.83 9.72 -0.76
CA PRO A 195 21.72 11.07 -1.33
C PRO A 195 22.74 11.30 -2.45
N GLY A 196 22.42 12.23 -3.36
CA GLY A 196 23.34 12.67 -4.41
C GLY A 196 23.59 11.69 -5.54
N SER A 197 22.70 10.70 -5.71
CA SER A 197 22.79 9.77 -6.84
C SER A 197 22.52 10.46 -8.17
N ARG A 198 23.18 9.99 -9.24
CA ARG A 198 22.89 10.42 -10.63
C ARG A 198 21.80 9.58 -11.30
N LYS A 199 21.30 8.53 -10.63
CA LYS A 199 20.28 7.63 -11.13
C LYS A 199 19.23 7.39 -10.04
N PRO A 200 18.01 7.00 -10.39
CA PRO A 200 17.00 6.55 -9.43
C PRO A 200 17.53 5.43 -8.53
N VAL A 201 17.17 5.45 -7.24
CA VAL A 201 17.67 4.50 -6.25
C VAL A 201 16.56 3.71 -5.54
N CYS A 202 15.29 4.11 -5.68
CA CYS A 202 14.19 3.53 -4.92
C CYS A 202 13.68 2.22 -5.54
N HIS A 203 14.59 1.27 -5.78
CA HIS A 203 14.27 0.00 -6.44
C HIS A 203 13.40 -0.91 -5.58
N PHE A 204 13.62 -0.94 -4.27
CA PHE A 204 12.79 -1.69 -3.34
C PHE A 204 11.36 -1.14 -3.31
N TYR A 205 11.20 0.20 -3.22
CA TYR A 205 9.87 0.83 -3.30
C TYR A 205 9.19 0.63 -4.65
N ALA A 206 9.93 0.67 -5.75
CA ALA A 206 9.38 0.35 -7.07
C ALA A 206 8.84 -1.08 -7.09
N GLY A 207 9.55 -2.02 -6.47
CA GLY A 207 9.12 -3.40 -6.27
C GLY A 207 7.87 -3.51 -5.39
N ILE A 208 7.79 -2.77 -4.28
CA ILE A 208 6.62 -2.69 -3.41
C ILE A 208 5.38 -2.25 -4.22
N VAL A 209 5.48 -1.14 -4.95
CA VAL A 209 4.36 -0.63 -5.76
C VAL A 209 3.96 -1.64 -6.84
N ALA A 210 4.93 -2.28 -7.51
CA ALA A 210 4.67 -3.31 -8.51
C ALA A 210 4.00 -4.55 -7.90
N GLY A 211 4.46 -4.98 -6.74
CA GLY A 211 3.91 -6.12 -6.01
C GLY A 211 2.46 -5.92 -5.60
N TYR A 212 2.13 -4.78 -4.99
CA TYR A 212 0.75 -4.42 -4.65
C TYR A 212 -0.13 -4.28 -5.89
N ALA A 213 0.32 -3.53 -6.91
CA ALA A 213 -0.44 -3.32 -8.12
C ALA A 213 -0.73 -4.63 -8.85
N SER A 214 0.28 -5.51 -8.99
CA SER A 214 0.13 -6.83 -9.63
C SER A 214 -0.75 -7.77 -8.82
N ALA A 215 -0.58 -7.83 -7.49
CA ALA A 215 -1.39 -8.71 -6.64
C ALA A 215 -2.87 -8.30 -6.60
N ILE A 216 -3.16 -7.00 -6.69
CA ILE A 216 -4.51 -6.46 -6.68
C ILE A 216 -5.19 -6.63 -8.05
N SER A 217 -4.47 -6.39 -9.15
CA SER A 217 -5.02 -6.49 -10.50
C SER A 217 -4.99 -7.89 -11.07
N GLY A 218 -4.12 -8.77 -10.56
CA GLY A 218 -3.82 -10.05 -11.20
C GLY A 218 -3.03 -9.90 -12.50
N GLU A 219 -2.60 -8.68 -12.87
CA GLU A 219 -1.82 -8.39 -14.07
C GLU A 219 -0.33 -8.37 -13.77
N ASP A 220 0.50 -8.66 -14.77
CA ASP A 220 1.96 -8.49 -14.67
C ASP A 220 2.31 -7.04 -15.01
N LEU A 221 2.52 -6.26 -13.96
CA LEU A 221 2.79 -4.83 -14.06
C LEU A 221 4.26 -4.54 -13.81
N GLU A 222 4.77 -3.54 -14.50
CA GLU A 222 6.10 -2.98 -14.31
C GLU A 222 5.99 -1.58 -13.70
N VAL A 223 6.87 -1.29 -12.76
CA VAL A 223 6.95 0.02 -12.13
C VAL A 223 8.35 0.60 -12.33
N LYS A 224 8.40 1.82 -12.85
CA LYS A 224 9.64 2.53 -13.11
C LYS A 224 9.68 3.83 -12.32
N GLU A 225 10.73 4.05 -11.56
CA GLU A 225 11.00 5.36 -10.95
C GLU A 225 11.45 6.35 -12.02
N VAL A 226 10.69 7.44 -12.18
CA VAL A 226 10.93 8.49 -13.20
C VAL A 226 11.46 9.78 -12.62
N ALA A 227 11.33 10.00 -11.32
CA ALA A 227 11.95 11.06 -10.55
C ALA A 227 12.35 10.53 -9.18
N CYS A 228 13.50 10.94 -8.67
CA CYS A 228 14.04 10.45 -7.42
C CYS A 228 14.57 11.61 -6.57
N LYS A 229 14.17 11.65 -5.30
CA LYS A 229 14.65 12.66 -4.35
C LYS A 229 16.17 12.63 -4.18
N SER A 230 16.80 11.47 -4.31
CA SER A 230 18.25 11.30 -4.31
C SER A 230 18.94 12.07 -5.46
N MET A 231 18.23 12.33 -6.55
CA MET A 231 18.69 13.12 -7.71
C MET A 231 18.37 14.61 -7.60
N GLY A 232 17.82 15.08 -6.47
CA GLY A 232 17.48 16.48 -6.24
C GLY A 232 16.03 16.85 -6.55
N THR A 233 15.16 15.91 -6.94
CA THR A 233 13.71 16.19 -7.06
C THR A 233 13.04 16.25 -5.68
N PRO A 234 11.91 16.97 -5.54
CA PRO A 234 11.23 17.08 -4.23
C PRO A 234 10.79 15.72 -3.66
N ASN A 235 10.30 14.83 -4.51
CA ASN A 235 9.79 13.52 -4.17
C ASN A 235 10.23 12.47 -5.19
N CYS A 236 10.07 11.19 -4.83
CA CYS A 236 10.21 10.10 -5.79
C CYS A 236 8.88 9.87 -6.51
N VAL A 237 8.92 9.60 -7.81
CA VAL A 237 7.73 9.39 -8.64
C VAL A 237 7.89 8.09 -9.41
N PHE A 238 6.86 7.26 -9.35
CA PHE A 238 6.80 5.96 -10.03
C PHE A 238 5.68 5.96 -11.05
N HIS A 239 5.95 5.40 -12.23
CA HIS A 239 4.95 5.10 -13.25
C HIS A 239 4.66 3.60 -13.26
N ILE A 240 3.39 3.23 -13.31
CA ILE A 240 2.92 1.84 -13.41
C ILE A 240 2.47 1.61 -14.85
N THR A 241 3.01 0.57 -15.48
CA THR A 241 2.67 0.17 -16.85
C THR A 241 2.46 -1.34 -16.94
N ARG A 242 1.70 -1.79 -17.93
CA ARG A 242 1.61 -3.21 -18.25
C ARG A 242 2.90 -3.67 -18.91
N LYS A 243 3.43 -4.82 -18.54
CA LYS A 243 4.58 -5.40 -19.25
C LYS A 243 4.19 -5.73 -20.68
N SER A 244 5.03 -5.31 -21.63
CA SER A 244 4.88 -5.62 -23.04
C SER A 244 4.89 -7.13 -23.24
N GLY A 245 3.81 -7.71 -23.75
CA GLY A 245 3.69 -9.16 -23.99
C GLY A 245 2.86 -9.95 -22.99
N SER A 246 2.36 -9.37 -21.89
CA SER A 246 1.37 -10.02 -21.05
C SER A 246 0.04 -10.12 -21.83
N ARG A 247 -0.28 -11.33 -22.31
CA ARG A 247 -1.60 -11.62 -22.86
C ARG A 247 -2.62 -11.47 -21.74
N GLN A 248 -3.70 -10.77 -22.03
CA GLN A 248 -4.92 -10.85 -21.22
C GLN A 248 -5.33 -12.34 -21.20
N ILE A 249 -5.34 -12.92 -19.99
CA ILE A 249 -5.93 -14.23 -19.77
C ILE A 249 -7.43 -14.05 -19.57
#